data_b49edc462ddaf35bbf6ac73ed80dbaa6
#
_entry.id   b49edc462ddaf35bbf6ac73ed80dbaa6
#
_cell.length_a   1.000
_cell.length_b   1.000
_cell.length_c   1.000
_cell.angle_alpha   90.00
_cell.angle_beta   90.00
_cell.angle_gamma   90.00
#
_symmetry.space_group_name_H-M   'P 1'
#
loop_
_entity.id
_entity.type
_entity.pdbx_description
1 polymer ?
#
loop_
_entity_poly.entity_id
_entity_poly.type
_entity_poly.pdbx_seq_one_letter_code
_entity_poly.pdbx_strand_id
1 'polypeptide(L)'
;MKNIDVTSVPDEYKRAVEKRLQGTITEVSYSVKNYINSSRQLVVYQNTCNEEAGRETVQGNAIIKKCNVYLPAGYDENDKATKYNVLYLLHGVGGDHYEWLYGSGNGDGNFVICNIFDNLIAKGYIEPLVIVFPDGRSSYDWTDSSFNAEGTNMLGFYNFDYELRYDLIPFIESQYNTYANIKDISSQSIIYNRLHRSIAGLSMGGMQALNLIIGGYRCDSTAYTGTRNGWSNGLDATVLAPGMGDLFAYVGAFSNAPTSSDGKVLGASIALSWVHRLSLLYITCGDADGIASKDGYAKAIVGLTETAGDNLENYYQVIIKDGVHDFNVWNNGAYNFVRLCFRKMEGVNKYVKIIES
;
A
#
# COMPACT_ATOMS: atom_id res chain seq x y z
N MET A 1 20.37 -5.95 15.75
CA MET A 1 20.36 -6.59 14.40
C MET A 1 21.21 -5.74 13.46
N LYS A 2 21.90 -6.36 12.48
CA LYS A 2 22.68 -5.58 11.49
C LYS A 2 21.72 -4.67 10.72
N ASN A 3 22.13 -3.41 10.49
CA ASN A 3 21.42 -2.52 9.56
C ASN A 3 21.28 -3.21 8.22
N ILE A 4 20.06 -3.25 7.67
CA ILE A 4 19.81 -3.80 6.34
C ILE A 4 20.24 -2.75 5.34
N ASP A 5 21.23 -3.10 4.52
CA ASP A 5 21.60 -2.27 3.40
C ASP A 5 20.54 -2.37 2.28
N VAL A 6 20.10 -1.22 1.78
CA VAL A 6 19.20 -1.14 0.64
C VAL A 6 20.03 -1.35 -0.63
N THR A 7 19.64 -2.32 -1.44
CA THR A 7 20.36 -2.73 -2.66
C THR A 7 19.40 -3.08 -3.76
N SER A 8 19.89 -3.19 -4.98
CA SER A 8 19.11 -3.78 -6.09
C SER A 8 18.77 -5.24 -5.78
N VAL A 9 17.67 -5.72 -6.37
CA VAL A 9 17.29 -7.14 -6.28
C VAL A 9 18.37 -7.98 -6.94
N PRO A 10 19.04 -8.91 -6.22
CA PRO A 10 19.98 -9.84 -6.85
C PRO A 10 19.28 -10.70 -7.91
N ASP A 11 19.94 -10.96 -9.03
CA ASP A 11 19.33 -11.71 -10.13
C ASP A 11 18.90 -13.13 -9.74
N GLU A 12 19.65 -13.76 -8.82
CA GLU A 12 19.26 -15.07 -8.29
C GLU A 12 17.92 -15.03 -7.52
N TYR A 13 17.48 -13.86 -7.01
CA TYR A 13 16.19 -13.74 -6.32
C TYR A 13 15.00 -13.61 -7.29
N LYS A 14 15.29 -13.32 -8.56
CA LYS A 14 14.29 -13.35 -9.63
C LYS A 14 14.01 -14.77 -10.14
N ARG A 15 14.81 -15.76 -9.70
CA ARG A 15 14.71 -17.17 -10.04
C ARG A 15 13.90 -17.94 -9.00
N ALA A 16 13.20 -18.99 -9.45
CA ALA A 16 12.42 -19.83 -8.56
C ALA A 16 13.33 -20.63 -7.60
N VAL A 17 12.96 -20.68 -6.35
CA VAL A 17 13.55 -21.62 -5.36
C VAL A 17 13.06 -23.05 -5.61
N GLU A 18 13.60 -24.02 -4.89
CA GLU A 18 13.09 -25.40 -4.91
C GLU A 18 11.57 -25.41 -4.65
N LYS A 19 10.84 -26.29 -5.35
CA LYS A 19 9.37 -26.35 -5.31
C LYS A 19 8.78 -26.38 -3.91
N ARG A 20 9.41 -27.09 -2.97
CA ARG A 20 8.97 -27.17 -1.56
C ARG A 20 9.10 -25.87 -0.76
N LEU A 21 9.88 -24.92 -1.27
CA LEU A 21 10.11 -23.59 -0.68
C LEU A 21 9.32 -22.49 -1.38
N GLN A 22 8.57 -22.83 -2.42
CA GLN A 22 7.71 -21.88 -3.13
C GLN A 22 6.40 -21.67 -2.38
N GLY A 23 6.00 -20.42 -2.23
CA GLY A 23 4.67 -20.06 -1.81
C GLY A 23 3.63 -20.35 -2.91
N THR A 24 2.38 -20.13 -2.59
CA THR A 24 1.24 -20.35 -3.50
C THR A 24 0.43 -19.06 -3.66
N ILE A 25 -0.10 -18.84 -4.87
CA ILE A 25 -1.06 -17.78 -5.16
C ILE A 25 -2.44 -18.39 -5.29
N THR A 26 -3.41 -17.76 -4.62
CA THR A 26 -4.81 -18.12 -4.72
C THR A 26 -5.65 -16.86 -4.97
N GLU A 27 -6.45 -16.88 -6.04
CA GLU A 27 -7.50 -15.87 -6.23
C GLU A 27 -8.66 -16.17 -5.29
N VAL A 28 -9.08 -15.20 -4.52
CA VAL A 28 -10.20 -15.33 -3.58
C VAL A 28 -11.22 -14.22 -3.82
N SER A 29 -12.48 -14.54 -3.54
CA SER A 29 -13.58 -13.58 -3.62
C SER A 29 -14.04 -13.18 -2.23
N TYR A 30 -14.38 -11.91 -2.06
CA TYR A 30 -14.90 -11.38 -0.79
C TYR A 30 -16.05 -10.41 -1.03
N SER A 31 -16.94 -10.32 -0.05
CA SER A 31 -18.01 -9.35 -0.07
C SER A 31 -17.49 -7.98 0.34
N VAL A 32 -17.82 -6.98 -0.45
CA VAL A 32 -17.46 -5.58 -0.21
C VAL A 32 -18.68 -4.71 -0.47
N LYS A 33 -18.78 -3.57 0.21
CA LYS A 33 -19.82 -2.60 -0.09
C LYS A 33 -19.43 -1.78 -1.31
N ASN A 34 -20.41 -1.35 -2.08
CA ASN A 34 -20.19 -0.36 -3.12
C ASN A 34 -20.11 1.03 -2.48
N TYR A 35 -18.90 1.57 -2.39
CA TYR A 35 -18.61 2.84 -1.69
C TYR A 35 -18.91 4.07 -2.55
N ILE A 36 -18.94 3.92 -3.87
CA ILE A 36 -19.21 4.99 -4.83
C ILE A 36 -20.34 4.54 -5.74
N ASN A 37 -21.36 5.41 -5.93
CA ASN A 37 -22.43 5.16 -6.87
C ASN A 37 -22.05 5.57 -8.31
N SER A 38 -22.91 5.23 -9.29
CA SER A 38 -22.72 5.59 -10.70
C SER A 38 -22.68 7.11 -10.96
N SER A 39 -23.18 7.90 -10.05
CA SER A 39 -23.15 9.37 -10.10
C SER A 39 -21.89 9.96 -9.44
N ARG A 40 -20.87 9.13 -9.16
CA ARG A 40 -19.60 9.55 -8.56
C ARG A 40 -19.72 10.11 -7.15
N GLN A 41 -20.70 9.67 -6.40
CA GLN A 41 -20.92 10.12 -5.03
C GLN A 41 -20.60 9.00 -4.06
N LEU A 42 -19.93 9.34 -2.97
CA LEU A 42 -19.70 8.43 -1.85
C LEU A 42 -21.05 8.10 -1.18
N VAL A 43 -21.33 6.82 -1.00
CA VAL A 43 -22.59 6.32 -0.43
C VAL A 43 -22.45 6.23 1.08
N VAL A 44 -22.62 7.34 1.76
CA VAL A 44 -22.52 7.46 3.23
C VAL A 44 -23.83 7.96 3.83
N TYR A 45 -24.03 7.72 5.12
CA TYR A 45 -25.20 8.23 5.84
C TYR A 45 -25.15 9.74 6.05
N GLN A 46 -23.97 10.26 6.28
CA GLN A 46 -23.74 11.65 6.57
C GLN A 46 -22.40 12.06 6.01
N ASN A 47 -22.38 13.20 5.36
CA ASN A 47 -21.13 13.82 4.95
C ASN A 47 -20.46 14.38 6.21
N THR A 48 -19.37 13.79 6.59
CA THR A 48 -18.66 14.09 7.84
C THR A 48 -17.60 15.16 7.63
N CYS A 49 -17.10 15.73 8.71
CA CYS A 49 -15.97 16.62 8.67
C CYS A 49 -14.68 15.89 8.27
N ASN A 50 -13.65 16.65 7.93
CA ASN A 50 -12.37 16.11 7.46
C ASN A 50 -11.74 15.08 8.42
N GLU A 51 -11.92 15.25 9.73
CA GLU A 51 -11.36 14.38 10.74
C GLU A 51 -11.95 12.96 10.73
N GLU A 52 -13.17 12.83 10.19
CA GLU A 52 -13.87 11.55 10.10
C GLU A 52 -13.84 10.95 8.70
N ALA A 53 -13.24 11.64 7.73
CA ALA A 53 -13.13 11.15 6.37
C ALA A 53 -12.42 9.77 6.34
N GLY A 54 -13.01 8.80 5.61
CA GLY A 54 -12.54 7.42 5.57
C GLY A 54 -13.04 6.53 6.72
N ARG A 55 -13.84 7.07 7.62
CA ARG A 55 -14.39 6.34 8.80
C ARG A 55 -15.91 6.35 8.85
N GLU A 56 -16.54 7.03 7.93
CA GLU A 56 -18.00 7.14 7.86
C GLU A 56 -18.64 5.78 7.61
N THR A 57 -19.81 5.57 8.19
CA THR A 57 -20.61 4.37 7.91
C THR A 57 -21.19 4.43 6.51
N VAL A 58 -20.93 3.42 5.71
CA VAL A 58 -21.36 3.34 4.31
C VAL A 58 -22.60 2.47 4.13
N GLN A 59 -23.52 2.95 3.32
CA GLN A 59 -24.80 2.28 3.01
C GLN A 59 -24.80 1.46 1.72
N GLY A 60 -23.70 1.43 0.96
CA GLY A 60 -23.66 0.79 -0.34
C GLY A 60 -24.11 -0.68 -0.34
N ASN A 61 -24.66 -1.12 -1.46
CA ASN A 61 -25.02 -2.51 -1.67
C ASN A 61 -23.79 -3.41 -1.63
N ALA A 62 -23.96 -4.63 -1.15
CA ALA A 62 -22.90 -5.63 -1.21
C ALA A 62 -22.62 -6.04 -2.67
N ILE A 63 -21.36 -6.06 -3.03
CA ILE A 63 -20.85 -6.60 -4.30
C ILE A 63 -19.76 -7.63 -4.00
N ILE A 64 -19.38 -8.42 -4.98
CA ILE A 64 -18.28 -9.38 -4.85
C ILE A 64 -17.08 -8.84 -5.60
N LYS A 65 -15.98 -8.70 -4.90
CA LYS A 65 -14.67 -8.39 -5.49
C LYS A 65 -13.70 -9.55 -5.34
N LYS A 66 -12.56 -9.43 -5.99
CA LYS A 66 -11.51 -10.42 -5.96
C LYS A 66 -10.18 -9.79 -5.51
N CYS A 67 -9.35 -10.59 -4.91
CA CYS A 67 -7.93 -10.30 -4.70
C CYS A 67 -7.11 -11.57 -4.87
N ASN A 68 -5.81 -11.43 -5.11
CA ASN A 68 -4.88 -12.54 -5.05
C ASN A 68 -4.19 -12.55 -3.67
N VAL A 69 -3.99 -13.73 -3.12
CA VAL A 69 -3.31 -13.92 -1.85
C VAL A 69 -2.14 -14.89 -2.05
N TYR A 70 -0.94 -14.41 -1.71
CA TYR A 70 0.24 -15.25 -1.60
C TYR A 70 0.31 -15.83 -0.17
N LEU A 71 0.45 -17.14 -0.11
CA LEU A 71 0.70 -17.88 1.13
C LEU A 71 2.12 -18.46 1.08
N PRO A 72 2.94 -18.28 2.13
CA PRO A 72 4.31 -18.76 2.13
C PRO A 72 4.37 -20.29 2.12
N ALA A 73 5.50 -20.84 1.69
CA ALA A 73 5.74 -22.28 1.73
C ALA A 73 5.49 -22.84 3.14
N GLY A 74 4.78 -23.94 3.22
CA GLY A 74 4.42 -24.59 4.49
C GLY A 74 3.27 -23.94 5.25
N TYR A 75 2.55 -22.99 4.65
CA TYR A 75 1.32 -22.47 5.26
C TYR A 75 0.30 -23.61 5.43
N ASP A 76 -0.21 -23.75 6.64
CA ASP A 76 -1.28 -24.70 6.97
C ASP A 76 -2.44 -23.94 7.62
N GLU A 77 -3.60 -23.96 6.98
CA GLU A 77 -4.81 -23.30 7.49
C GLU A 77 -5.30 -23.89 8.83
N ASN A 78 -4.96 -25.14 9.11
CA ASN A 78 -5.35 -25.85 10.31
C ASN A 78 -4.41 -25.59 11.51
N ASP A 79 -3.19 -25.16 11.25
CA ASP A 79 -2.22 -24.79 12.30
C ASP A 79 -2.51 -23.38 12.82
N LYS A 80 -3.46 -23.30 13.79
CA LYS A 80 -3.83 -22.01 14.40
C LYS A 80 -2.76 -21.45 15.35
N ALA A 81 -1.70 -22.18 15.65
CA ALA A 81 -0.61 -21.71 16.49
C ALA A 81 0.38 -20.81 15.71
N THR A 82 0.65 -21.16 14.45
CA THR A 82 1.50 -20.36 13.58
C THR A 82 0.73 -19.15 13.04
N LYS A 83 1.31 -17.96 13.22
CA LYS A 83 0.72 -16.69 12.79
C LYS A 83 1.64 -15.96 11.84
N TYR A 84 1.07 -15.11 11.01
CA TYR A 84 1.77 -14.42 9.94
C TYR A 84 1.51 -12.91 9.97
N ASN A 85 2.53 -12.12 9.64
CA ASN A 85 2.39 -10.73 9.27
C ASN A 85 1.69 -10.62 7.91
N VAL A 86 1.08 -9.47 7.63
CA VAL A 86 0.38 -9.23 6.35
C VAL A 86 0.96 -8.02 5.64
N LEU A 87 1.30 -8.19 4.36
CA LEU A 87 1.61 -7.11 3.42
C LEU A 87 0.47 -6.94 2.42
N TYR A 88 -0.07 -5.73 2.33
CA TYR A 88 -0.99 -5.33 1.25
C TYR A 88 -0.17 -4.61 0.18
N LEU A 89 -0.19 -5.12 -1.06
CA LEU A 89 0.62 -4.60 -2.16
C LEU A 89 -0.27 -4.09 -3.28
N LEU A 90 -0.37 -2.76 -3.39
CA LEU A 90 -1.34 -2.06 -4.22
C LEU A 90 -0.81 -1.85 -5.64
N HIS A 91 -1.69 -2.01 -6.63
CA HIS A 91 -1.42 -1.78 -8.05
C HIS A 91 -1.53 -0.31 -8.47
N GLY A 92 -1.18 0.00 -9.71
CA GLY A 92 -1.28 1.31 -10.31
C GLY A 92 -2.54 1.50 -11.17
N VAL A 93 -2.62 2.67 -11.82
CA VAL A 93 -3.70 2.96 -12.76
C VAL A 93 -3.61 2.01 -13.97
N GLY A 94 -4.75 1.54 -14.44
CA GLY A 94 -4.82 0.57 -15.54
C GLY A 94 -4.55 -0.88 -15.12
N GLY A 95 -4.04 -1.09 -13.89
CA GLY A 95 -3.81 -2.43 -13.33
C GLY A 95 -5.02 -2.98 -12.59
N ASP A 96 -4.85 -4.17 -12.04
CA ASP A 96 -5.80 -4.89 -11.21
C ASP A 96 -5.06 -5.78 -10.19
N HIS A 97 -5.76 -6.68 -9.53
CA HIS A 97 -5.17 -7.62 -8.57
C HIS A 97 -4.15 -8.63 -9.17
N TYR A 98 -3.92 -8.59 -10.47
CA TYR A 98 -2.87 -9.37 -11.16
C TYR A 98 -1.66 -8.53 -11.58
N GLU A 99 -1.71 -7.19 -11.50
CA GLU A 99 -0.63 -6.34 -12.02
C GLU A 99 0.73 -6.70 -11.43
N TRP A 100 0.83 -6.89 -10.11
CA TRP A 100 2.07 -7.29 -9.47
C TRP A 100 2.56 -8.68 -9.92
N LEU A 101 1.65 -9.60 -10.17
CA LEU A 101 1.98 -10.96 -10.57
C LEU A 101 2.53 -10.96 -12.00
N TYR A 102 1.74 -10.53 -12.97
CA TYR A 102 2.15 -10.56 -14.37
C TYR A 102 3.19 -9.50 -14.71
N GLY A 103 3.06 -8.29 -14.19
CA GLY A 103 3.93 -7.17 -14.49
C GLY A 103 5.34 -7.35 -13.93
N SER A 104 5.52 -8.04 -12.80
CA SER A 104 6.85 -8.30 -12.25
C SER A 104 7.73 -9.16 -13.14
N GLY A 105 7.12 -9.88 -14.10
CA GLY A 105 7.80 -10.80 -15.00
C GLY A 105 7.72 -12.27 -14.56
N ASN A 106 8.31 -13.16 -15.37
CA ASN A 106 8.36 -14.60 -15.12
C ASN A 106 9.82 -15.06 -14.98
N GLY A 107 10.10 -15.81 -13.93
CA GLY A 107 11.39 -16.45 -13.68
C GLY A 107 11.19 -17.93 -13.36
N ASP A 108 11.69 -18.82 -14.24
CA ASP A 108 11.61 -20.28 -14.10
C ASP A 108 10.18 -20.82 -13.94
N GLY A 109 9.21 -20.20 -14.62
CA GLY A 109 7.81 -20.62 -14.61
C GLY A 109 6.99 -20.10 -13.42
N ASN A 110 7.54 -19.16 -12.64
CA ASN A 110 6.85 -18.51 -11.52
C ASN A 110 6.95 -16.98 -11.65
N PHE A 111 6.06 -16.24 -11.00
CA PHE A 111 6.10 -14.77 -10.97
C PHE A 111 7.36 -14.26 -10.27
N VAL A 112 8.03 -13.29 -10.85
CA VAL A 112 9.28 -12.74 -10.28
C VAL A 112 9.06 -12.18 -8.88
N ILE A 113 7.94 -11.50 -8.64
CA ILE A 113 7.64 -10.98 -7.29
C ILE A 113 7.52 -12.12 -6.26
N CYS A 114 6.90 -13.25 -6.62
CA CYS A 114 6.82 -14.42 -5.74
C CYS A 114 8.21 -15.02 -5.51
N ASN A 115 9.02 -15.15 -6.56
CA ASN A 115 10.40 -15.63 -6.44
C ASN A 115 11.23 -14.77 -5.47
N ILE A 116 11.05 -13.43 -5.51
CA ILE A 116 11.73 -12.51 -4.60
C ILE A 116 11.34 -12.83 -3.14
N PHE A 117 10.07 -12.98 -2.85
CA PHE A 117 9.59 -13.28 -1.50
C PHE A 117 10.01 -14.69 -1.06
N ASP A 118 9.88 -15.70 -1.93
CA ASP A 118 10.31 -17.07 -1.65
C ASP A 118 11.80 -17.14 -1.30
N ASN A 119 12.65 -16.46 -2.07
CA ASN A 119 14.08 -16.40 -1.80
C ASN A 119 14.40 -15.69 -0.48
N LEU A 120 13.73 -14.58 -0.19
CA LEU A 120 13.91 -13.84 1.07
C LEU A 120 13.54 -14.70 2.29
N ILE A 121 12.43 -15.44 2.21
CA ILE A 121 11.97 -16.36 3.25
C ILE A 121 12.93 -17.54 3.38
N ALA A 122 13.24 -18.21 2.27
CA ALA A 122 14.10 -19.39 2.27
C ALA A 122 15.52 -19.12 2.81
N LYS A 123 16.04 -17.91 2.60
CA LYS A 123 17.35 -17.47 3.11
C LYS A 123 17.29 -16.83 4.51
N GLY A 124 16.11 -16.74 5.12
CA GLY A 124 15.90 -16.17 6.46
C GLY A 124 16.10 -14.65 6.56
N TYR A 125 15.97 -13.94 5.45
CA TYR A 125 16.03 -12.47 5.46
C TYR A 125 14.74 -11.82 5.96
N ILE A 126 13.61 -12.50 5.77
CA ILE A 126 12.31 -12.13 6.31
C ILE A 126 11.62 -13.34 6.92
N GLU A 127 10.76 -13.11 7.89
CA GLU A 127 9.84 -14.14 8.38
C GLU A 127 8.78 -14.44 7.30
N PRO A 128 8.25 -15.68 7.26
CA PRO A 128 7.11 -16.00 6.40
C PRO A 128 5.94 -15.04 6.65
N LEU A 129 5.30 -14.58 5.57
CA LEU A 129 4.19 -13.62 5.65
C LEU A 129 3.12 -13.92 4.60
N VAL A 130 1.92 -13.44 4.86
CA VAL A 130 0.82 -13.40 3.88
C VAL A 130 0.93 -12.11 3.08
N ILE A 131 0.75 -12.18 1.74
CA ILE A 131 0.73 -10.99 0.89
C ILE A 131 -0.58 -10.94 0.14
N VAL A 132 -1.22 -9.79 0.18
CA VAL A 132 -2.51 -9.53 -0.47
C VAL A 132 -2.29 -8.56 -1.62
N PHE A 133 -2.72 -8.96 -2.81
CA PHE A 133 -2.75 -8.13 -4.01
C PHE A 133 -4.22 -7.78 -4.31
N PRO A 134 -4.76 -6.70 -3.75
CA PRO A 134 -6.14 -6.33 -3.97
C PRO A 134 -6.34 -5.65 -5.32
N ASP A 135 -7.58 -5.62 -5.81
CA ASP A 135 -7.99 -4.57 -6.72
C ASP A 135 -8.24 -3.29 -5.91
N GLY A 136 -7.32 -2.36 -6.01
CA GLY A 136 -7.23 -1.16 -5.16
C GLY A 136 -8.22 -0.04 -5.52
N ARG A 137 -9.34 -0.35 -6.18
CA ARG A 137 -10.36 0.64 -6.60
C ARG A 137 -11.70 0.36 -5.95
N SER A 138 -12.15 1.24 -5.08
CA SER A 138 -13.53 1.23 -4.56
C SER A 138 -14.46 1.99 -5.50
N SER A 139 -14.45 1.63 -6.78
CA SER A 139 -15.27 2.23 -7.84
C SER A 139 -16.65 1.58 -7.94
N TYR A 140 -17.57 2.22 -8.67
CA TYR A 140 -18.88 1.64 -8.93
C TYR A 140 -18.80 0.35 -9.73
N ASP A 141 -17.98 0.33 -10.78
CA ASP A 141 -17.57 -0.87 -11.48
C ASP A 141 -16.07 -1.11 -11.24
N TRP A 142 -15.75 -2.01 -10.31
CA TRP A 142 -14.37 -2.30 -9.95
C TRP A 142 -13.59 -3.03 -11.07
N THR A 143 -14.31 -3.62 -12.04
CA THR A 143 -13.68 -4.31 -13.18
C THR A 143 -13.23 -3.36 -14.28
N ASP A 144 -13.69 -2.10 -14.26
CA ASP A 144 -13.23 -1.07 -15.19
C ASP A 144 -11.84 -0.57 -14.79
N SER A 145 -10.83 -1.01 -15.52
CA SER A 145 -9.44 -0.57 -15.37
C SER A 145 -9.03 0.56 -16.32
N SER A 146 -9.95 1.10 -17.09
CA SER A 146 -9.66 2.17 -18.06
C SER A 146 -9.19 3.46 -17.39
N PHE A 147 -8.41 4.25 -18.10
CA PHE A 147 -8.04 5.60 -17.69
C PHE A 147 -9.14 6.58 -18.10
N ASN A 148 -10.19 6.64 -17.30
CA ASN A 148 -11.36 7.48 -17.57
C ASN A 148 -11.63 8.45 -16.40
N ALA A 149 -11.29 9.72 -16.60
CA ALA A 149 -11.50 10.77 -15.59
C ALA A 149 -12.98 11.07 -15.30
N GLU A 150 -13.85 10.80 -16.23
CA GLU A 150 -15.30 11.02 -16.08
C GLU A 150 -16.01 9.80 -15.46
N GLY A 151 -15.33 8.65 -15.38
CA GLY A 151 -15.81 7.43 -14.74
C GLY A 151 -15.61 7.42 -13.23
N THR A 152 -15.90 6.29 -12.62
CA THR A 152 -15.70 6.07 -11.17
C THR A 152 -14.40 5.33 -10.87
N ASN A 153 -13.75 4.73 -11.86
CA ASN A 153 -12.54 3.93 -11.71
C ASN A 153 -11.35 4.74 -11.17
N MET A 154 -11.12 5.94 -11.66
CA MET A 154 -10.08 6.84 -11.13
C MET A 154 -10.43 7.32 -9.72
N LEU A 155 -11.67 7.70 -9.49
CA LEU A 155 -12.17 8.13 -8.19
C LEU A 155 -12.04 7.03 -7.14
N GLY A 156 -12.24 5.77 -7.54
CA GLY A 156 -12.15 4.61 -6.66
C GLY A 156 -10.81 4.47 -5.93
N PHE A 157 -9.70 4.92 -6.52
CA PHE A 157 -8.40 4.93 -5.85
C PHE A 157 -8.37 5.80 -4.59
N TYR A 158 -9.10 6.90 -4.58
CA TYR A 158 -9.10 7.87 -3.48
C TYR A 158 -10.05 7.52 -2.34
N ASN A 159 -10.81 6.44 -2.47
CA ASN A 159 -11.78 5.97 -1.47
C ASN A 159 -11.56 4.51 -1.07
N PHE A 160 -10.41 3.94 -1.40
CA PHE A 160 -10.10 2.54 -1.10
C PHE A 160 -9.86 2.28 0.40
N ASP A 161 -9.61 3.31 1.19
CA ASP A 161 -9.48 3.21 2.65
C ASP A 161 -10.74 2.66 3.34
N TYR A 162 -11.93 2.98 2.83
CA TYR A 162 -13.18 2.39 3.32
C TYR A 162 -13.17 0.87 3.16
N GLU A 163 -12.85 0.40 1.97
CA GLU A 163 -12.78 -1.03 1.68
C GLU A 163 -11.71 -1.72 2.50
N LEU A 164 -10.52 -1.14 2.61
CA LEU A 164 -9.46 -1.66 3.47
C LEU A 164 -9.95 -1.87 4.89
N ARG A 165 -10.56 -0.85 5.50
CA ARG A 165 -10.98 -0.87 6.89
C ARG A 165 -12.15 -1.80 7.16
N TYR A 166 -13.17 -1.76 6.31
CA TYR A 166 -14.46 -2.38 6.61
C TYR A 166 -14.67 -3.74 5.96
N ASP A 167 -13.96 -4.06 4.90
CA ASP A 167 -14.19 -5.29 4.14
C ASP A 167 -12.92 -6.14 3.97
N LEU A 168 -11.84 -5.61 3.37
CA LEU A 168 -10.70 -6.41 2.98
C LEU A 168 -9.88 -6.89 4.18
N ILE A 169 -9.48 -6.00 5.10
CA ILE A 169 -8.72 -6.41 6.29
C ILE A 169 -9.54 -7.38 7.16
N PRO A 170 -10.83 -7.11 7.48
CA PRO A 170 -11.67 -8.06 8.19
C PRO A 170 -11.76 -9.43 7.50
N PHE A 171 -11.90 -9.45 6.18
CA PHE A 171 -11.93 -10.68 5.42
C PHE A 171 -10.62 -11.46 5.56
N ILE A 172 -9.48 -10.85 5.25
CA ILE A 172 -8.16 -11.50 5.31
C ILE A 172 -7.88 -12.06 6.72
N GLU A 173 -8.12 -11.28 7.75
CA GLU A 173 -7.86 -11.70 9.13
C GLU A 173 -8.85 -12.73 9.68
N SER A 174 -9.99 -12.91 9.02
CA SER A 174 -10.93 -13.98 9.34
C SER A 174 -10.61 -15.28 8.61
N GLN A 175 -9.96 -15.23 7.45
CA GLN A 175 -9.67 -16.40 6.63
C GLN A 175 -8.29 -16.98 6.89
N TYR A 176 -7.31 -16.16 7.21
CA TYR A 176 -5.92 -16.56 7.33
C TYR A 176 -5.40 -16.45 8.77
N ASN A 177 -4.34 -17.20 9.06
CA ASN A 177 -3.71 -17.22 10.38
C ASN A 177 -2.81 -16.01 10.60
N THR A 178 -3.39 -14.84 10.82
CA THR A 178 -2.67 -13.58 11.00
C THR A 178 -2.40 -13.28 12.47
N TYR A 179 -1.32 -12.52 12.76
CA TYR A 179 -1.09 -11.95 14.08
C TYR A 179 -2.15 -10.91 14.44
N ALA A 180 -2.49 -10.06 13.47
CA ALA A 180 -3.44 -8.98 13.67
C ALA A 180 -4.89 -9.50 13.68
N ASN A 181 -5.74 -8.83 14.45
CA ASN A 181 -7.18 -9.05 14.50
C ASN A 181 -7.89 -7.70 14.60
N ILE A 182 -8.43 -7.21 13.48
CA ILE A 182 -9.13 -5.91 13.44
C ILE A 182 -10.37 -5.84 14.31
N LYS A 183 -10.94 -6.99 14.70
CA LYS A 183 -12.12 -7.04 15.58
C LYS A 183 -11.76 -6.72 17.03
N ASP A 184 -10.50 -6.82 17.41
CA ASP A 184 -10.05 -6.44 18.74
C ASP A 184 -9.65 -4.96 18.73
N ILE A 185 -10.54 -4.12 19.22
CA ILE A 185 -10.46 -2.65 19.24
C ILE A 185 -9.92 -2.08 20.56
N SER A 186 -9.42 -2.93 21.47
CA SER A 186 -8.76 -2.40 22.67
C SER A 186 -7.52 -1.59 22.28
N SER A 187 -7.19 -0.56 23.05
CA SER A 187 -6.04 0.30 22.74
C SER A 187 -4.72 -0.47 22.64
N GLN A 188 -4.56 -1.51 23.45
CA GLN A 188 -3.37 -2.37 23.40
C GLN A 188 -3.36 -3.23 22.13
N SER A 189 -4.50 -3.79 21.76
CA SER A 189 -4.62 -4.61 20.54
C SER A 189 -4.47 -3.76 19.28
N ILE A 190 -4.96 -2.54 19.25
CA ILE A 190 -4.71 -1.63 18.11
C ILE A 190 -3.21 -1.40 17.94
N ILE A 191 -2.48 -1.09 19.02
CA ILE A 191 -1.02 -0.90 18.96
C ILE A 191 -0.32 -2.17 18.49
N TYR A 192 -0.71 -3.33 18.99
CA TYR A 192 -0.16 -4.61 18.57
C TYR A 192 -0.49 -4.93 17.11
N ASN A 193 -1.76 -4.87 16.74
CA ASN A 193 -2.26 -5.26 15.43
C ASN A 193 -1.62 -4.46 14.29
N ARG A 194 -1.47 -3.13 14.46
CA ARG A 194 -0.85 -2.27 13.44
C ARG A 194 0.62 -2.62 13.15
N LEU A 195 1.34 -3.16 14.14
CA LEU A 195 2.72 -3.62 13.97
C LEU A 195 2.85 -4.93 13.18
N HIS A 196 1.73 -5.57 12.89
CA HIS A 196 1.67 -6.81 12.09
C HIS A 196 1.03 -6.61 10.72
N ARG A 197 0.77 -5.34 10.33
CA ARG A 197 0.30 -4.96 9.00
C ARG A 197 1.25 -3.98 8.34
N SER A 198 1.58 -4.24 7.09
CA SER A 198 2.29 -3.33 6.21
C SER A 198 1.52 -3.11 4.92
N ILE A 199 1.72 -1.97 4.29
CA ILE A 199 1.10 -1.63 3.02
C ILE A 199 2.10 -0.89 2.14
N ALA A 200 2.13 -1.24 0.88
CA ALA A 200 2.93 -0.53 -0.12
C ALA A 200 2.21 -0.54 -1.47
N GLY A 201 2.66 0.28 -2.39
CA GLY A 201 2.08 0.27 -3.72
C GLY A 201 2.93 0.98 -4.75
N LEU A 202 2.68 0.67 -6.01
CA LEU A 202 3.28 1.30 -7.18
C LEU A 202 2.35 2.38 -7.75
N SER A 203 2.93 3.46 -8.30
CA SER A 203 2.18 4.50 -9.01
C SER A 203 0.98 5.04 -8.22
N MET A 204 -0.25 4.82 -8.69
CA MET A 204 -1.48 5.18 -7.94
C MET A 204 -1.58 4.44 -6.60
N GLY A 205 -1.14 3.19 -6.51
CA GLY A 205 -1.04 2.47 -5.24
C GLY A 205 -0.03 3.11 -4.27
N GLY A 206 1.05 3.68 -4.79
CA GLY A 206 1.99 4.48 -4.00
C GLY A 206 1.36 5.78 -3.48
N MET A 207 0.56 6.44 -4.29
CA MET A 207 -0.26 7.58 -3.84
C MET A 207 -1.25 7.17 -2.74
N GLN A 208 -1.93 6.02 -2.89
CA GLN A 208 -2.83 5.51 -1.85
C GLN A 208 -2.10 5.25 -0.54
N ALA A 209 -0.93 4.62 -0.59
CA ALA A 209 -0.12 4.38 0.60
C ALA A 209 0.25 5.69 1.33
N LEU A 210 0.50 6.76 0.59
CA LEU A 210 0.76 8.09 1.17
C LEU A 210 -0.53 8.77 1.64
N ASN A 211 -1.46 9.02 0.73
CA ASN A 211 -2.61 9.89 1.00
C ASN A 211 -3.65 9.26 1.94
N LEU A 212 -3.92 7.97 1.79
CA LEU A 212 -4.98 7.30 2.56
C LEU A 212 -4.45 6.69 3.86
N ILE A 213 -3.21 6.20 3.85
CA ILE A 213 -2.67 5.48 5.01
C ILE A 213 -1.92 6.41 5.95
N ILE A 214 -1.03 7.25 5.44
CA ILE A 214 -0.37 8.27 6.27
C ILE A 214 -1.37 9.37 6.63
N GLY A 215 -2.25 9.70 5.69
CA GLY A 215 -3.12 10.84 5.77
C GLY A 215 -2.59 12.01 4.94
N GLY A 216 -3.47 12.85 4.49
CA GLY A 216 -3.16 13.95 3.60
C GLY A 216 -4.33 14.27 2.71
N TYR A 217 -4.06 14.69 1.51
CA TYR A 217 -5.12 15.02 0.56
C TYR A 217 -5.85 13.75 0.14
N ARG A 218 -7.15 13.76 0.36
CA ARG A 218 -8.04 12.80 -0.26
C ARG A 218 -9.17 13.55 -0.93
N CYS A 219 -9.82 12.88 -1.84
CA CYS A 219 -10.92 13.48 -2.52
C CYS A 219 -12.25 12.99 -1.95
N ASP A 220 -13.12 13.90 -1.55
CA ASP A 220 -14.52 13.65 -1.22
C ASP A 220 -15.34 13.57 -2.51
N SER A 221 -16.19 12.56 -2.65
CA SER A 221 -17.03 12.38 -3.83
C SER A 221 -17.97 13.53 -4.10
N THR A 222 -18.41 14.25 -3.08
CA THR A 222 -19.27 15.42 -3.23
C THR A 222 -18.51 16.63 -3.77
N ALA A 223 -17.21 16.71 -3.48
CA ALA A 223 -16.35 17.78 -3.96
C ALA A 223 -15.84 17.56 -5.39
N TYR A 224 -16.04 16.38 -5.96
CA TYR A 224 -15.59 16.07 -7.32
C TYR A 224 -16.57 16.41 -8.41
N THR A 225 -17.81 16.53 -8.07
CA THR A 225 -18.86 16.85 -9.05
C THR A 225 -18.68 18.26 -9.55
N GLY A 226 -17.96 18.42 -10.65
CA GLY A 226 -17.79 19.68 -11.36
C GLY A 226 -16.45 20.36 -11.20
N THR A 227 -15.53 19.84 -10.37
CA THR A 227 -14.18 20.39 -10.22
C THR A 227 -13.13 19.48 -10.84
N ARG A 228 -12.00 20.05 -11.23
CA ARG A 228 -10.87 19.33 -11.81
C ARG A 228 -9.59 19.80 -11.15
N ASN A 229 -8.73 18.88 -10.79
CA ASN A 229 -7.38 19.22 -10.36
C ASN A 229 -6.46 19.48 -11.55
N GLY A 230 -5.23 19.90 -11.31
CA GLY A 230 -4.24 20.16 -12.36
C GLY A 230 -3.90 18.94 -13.22
N TRP A 231 -4.36 17.75 -12.85
CA TRP A 231 -4.16 16.50 -13.57
C TRP A 231 -5.30 16.16 -14.54
N SER A 232 -6.33 16.97 -14.57
CA SER A 232 -7.50 16.77 -15.44
C SER A 232 -8.18 15.40 -15.30
N ASN A 233 -8.04 14.76 -14.13
CA ASN A 233 -8.69 13.48 -13.82
C ASN A 233 -10.05 13.62 -13.16
N GLY A 234 -10.61 14.81 -13.11
CA GLY A 234 -11.90 15.11 -12.49
C GLY A 234 -11.86 15.26 -10.97
N LEU A 235 -10.70 15.07 -10.34
CA LEU A 235 -10.52 15.12 -8.89
C LEU A 235 -9.90 16.47 -8.54
N ASP A 236 -10.64 17.40 -7.98
CA ASP A 236 -10.12 18.73 -7.71
C ASP A 236 -10.09 19.08 -6.23
N ALA A 237 -11.15 18.85 -5.56
CA ALA A 237 -11.16 19.22 -4.17
C ALA A 237 -10.45 18.17 -3.32
N THR A 238 -9.53 18.65 -2.54
CA THR A 238 -8.76 17.81 -1.65
C THR A 238 -9.25 18.04 -0.22
N VAL A 239 -9.74 16.97 0.38
CA VAL A 239 -10.08 16.93 1.80
C VAL A 239 -8.90 16.31 2.51
N LEU A 240 -8.41 16.95 3.56
CA LEU A 240 -7.41 16.35 4.43
C LEU A 240 -8.07 15.25 5.27
N ALA A 241 -7.50 14.06 5.21
CA ALA A 241 -7.97 12.91 5.97
C ALA A 241 -6.92 12.47 6.99
N PRO A 242 -7.34 11.92 8.14
CA PRO A 242 -6.43 11.59 9.23
C PRO A 242 -5.56 10.36 8.97
N GLY A 243 -5.76 9.66 7.87
CA GLY A 243 -5.04 8.42 7.56
C GLY A 243 -5.45 7.23 8.43
N MET A 244 -4.68 6.16 8.33
CA MET A 244 -4.96 4.86 8.93
C MET A 244 -3.81 4.35 9.81
N GLY A 245 -3.17 5.25 10.56
CA GLY A 245 -2.08 4.91 11.47
C GLY A 245 -2.48 3.93 12.58
N ASP A 246 -3.77 3.81 12.87
CA ASP A 246 -4.34 2.80 13.75
C ASP A 246 -4.35 1.39 13.12
N LEU A 247 -4.21 1.27 11.81
CA LEU A 247 -4.20 -0.02 11.12
C LEU A 247 -2.80 -0.44 10.63
N PHE A 248 -1.95 0.51 10.25
CA PHE A 248 -0.65 0.22 9.63
C PHE A 248 0.49 0.94 10.34
N ALA A 249 1.61 0.23 10.52
CA ALA A 249 2.84 0.79 11.07
C ALA A 249 3.95 0.97 10.03
N TYR A 250 3.84 0.32 8.87
CA TYR A 250 4.85 0.30 7.82
C TYR A 250 4.21 0.68 6.49
N VAL A 251 4.75 1.71 5.85
CA VAL A 251 4.22 2.26 4.59
C VAL A 251 5.31 2.35 3.55
N GLY A 252 5.03 1.85 2.34
CA GLY A 252 5.91 1.91 1.18
C GLY A 252 5.25 2.60 -0.02
N ALA A 253 5.97 3.47 -0.71
CA ALA A 253 5.49 4.13 -1.92
C ALA A 253 6.55 4.05 -3.01
N PHE A 254 6.18 3.47 -4.16
CA PHE A 254 7.08 3.24 -5.28
C PHE A 254 6.59 4.01 -6.49
N SER A 255 7.39 4.95 -7.01
CA SER A 255 6.99 5.85 -8.11
C SER A 255 5.58 6.43 -7.88
N ASN A 256 5.33 6.96 -6.69
CA ASN A 256 4.00 7.45 -6.32
C ASN A 256 3.48 8.50 -7.29
N ALA A 257 2.19 8.37 -7.64
CA ALA A 257 1.54 9.20 -8.65
C ALA A 257 1.59 10.71 -8.31
N PRO A 258 1.55 11.59 -9.33
CA PRO A 258 1.58 13.06 -9.16
C PRO A 258 0.48 13.64 -8.27
N THR A 259 -0.61 12.92 -8.04
CA THR A 259 -1.69 13.31 -7.12
C THR A 259 -1.39 12.99 -5.67
N SER A 260 -0.19 12.52 -5.35
CA SER A 260 0.28 12.37 -3.97
C SER A 260 0.34 13.72 -3.26
N SER A 261 0.04 13.71 -1.97
CA SER A 261 0.22 14.87 -1.10
C SER A 261 1.69 15.29 -1.04
N ASP A 262 1.93 16.58 -0.86
CA ASP A 262 3.28 17.07 -0.66
C ASP A 262 3.84 16.68 0.72
N GLY A 263 5.18 16.71 0.83
CA GLY A 263 5.86 16.20 2.01
C GLY A 263 5.52 16.93 3.31
N LYS A 264 5.23 18.22 3.27
CA LYS A 264 4.81 18.96 4.45
C LYS A 264 3.44 18.53 4.95
N VAL A 265 2.51 18.26 4.04
CA VAL A 265 1.17 17.74 4.37
C VAL A 265 1.28 16.34 4.97
N LEU A 266 2.06 15.45 4.34
CA LEU A 266 2.31 14.10 4.87
C LEU A 266 3.00 14.15 6.23
N GLY A 267 4.01 14.98 6.39
CA GLY A 267 4.71 15.16 7.66
C GLY A 267 3.80 15.69 8.78
N ALA A 268 2.92 16.64 8.46
CA ALA A 268 1.93 17.13 9.41
C ALA A 268 0.95 16.05 9.85
N SER A 269 0.49 15.20 8.92
CA SER A 269 -0.37 14.06 9.25
C SER A 269 0.32 13.05 10.16
N ILE A 270 1.60 12.75 9.92
CA ILE A 270 2.41 11.89 10.80
C ILE A 270 2.56 12.54 12.19
N ALA A 271 2.84 13.84 12.25
CA ALA A 271 3.02 14.56 13.51
C ALA A 271 1.79 14.55 14.41
N LEU A 272 0.59 14.53 13.83
CA LEU A 272 -0.68 14.43 14.57
C LEU A 272 -0.90 13.04 15.18
N SER A 273 -0.26 12.01 14.66
CA SER A 273 -0.46 10.61 15.06
C SER A 273 0.46 10.17 16.20
N TRP A 274 0.61 10.99 17.26
CA TRP A 274 1.53 10.71 18.36
C TRP A 274 1.28 9.38 19.09
N VAL A 275 0.04 8.88 19.09
CA VAL A 275 -0.31 7.56 19.66
C VAL A 275 0.13 6.41 18.74
N HIS A 276 0.12 6.66 17.43
CA HIS A 276 0.42 5.65 16.41
C HIS A 276 1.59 6.12 15.55
N ARG A 277 2.79 6.21 16.16
CA ARG A 277 4.02 6.61 15.46
C ARG A 277 4.25 5.71 14.24
N LEU A 278 4.63 6.29 13.11
CA LEU A 278 4.93 5.52 11.90
C LEU A 278 6.29 4.84 12.03
N SER A 279 6.30 3.52 12.10
CA SER A 279 7.53 2.76 12.34
C SER A 279 8.44 2.74 11.12
N LEU A 280 7.89 2.79 9.91
CA LEU A 280 8.66 2.86 8.67
C LEU A 280 7.88 3.62 7.58
N LEU A 281 8.54 4.58 6.96
CA LEU A 281 8.20 5.08 5.63
C LEU A 281 9.36 4.78 4.68
N TYR A 282 9.07 3.98 3.64
CA TYR A 282 9.98 3.72 2.54
C TYR A 282 9.44 4.34 1.26
N ILE A 283 10.19 5.25 0.65
CA ILE A 283 9.77 5.92 -0.58
C ILE A 283 10.86 5.78 -1.64
N THR A 284 10.50 5.34 -2.84
CA THR A 284 11.44 5.14 -3.93
C THR A 284 10.88 5.57 -5.27
N CYS A 285 11.77 5.98 -6.16
CA CYS A 285 11.45 6.31 -7.54
C CYS A 285 12.69 6.13 -8.41
N GLY A 286 12.50 5.92 -9.70
CA GLY A 286 13.58 6.04 -10.66
C GLY A 286 13.88 7.51 -10.97
N ASP A 287 15.14 7.89 -11.19
CA ASP A 287 15.50 9.25 -11.54
C ASP A 287 15.14 9.61 -12.99
N ALA A 288 14.99 8.59 -13.86
CA ALA A 288 14.49 8.72 -15.23
C ALA A 288 12.97 8.49 -15.36
N ASP A 289 12.24 8.35 -14.24
CA ASP A 289 10.78 8.20 -14.22
C ASP A 289 10.10 9.51 -14.65
N GLY A 290 9.68 9.59 -15.91
CA GLY A 290 9.06 10.78 -16.50
C GLY A 290 7.65 11.08 -15.97
N ILE A 291 7.02 10.14 -15.23
CA ILE A 291 5.66 10.26 -14.69
C ILE A 291 5.70 10.72 -13.23
N ALA A 292 6.47 10.03 -12.40
CA ALA A 292 6.39 10.18 -10.95
C ALA A 292 7.52 11.00 -10.33
N SER A 293 8.68 11.14 -10.99
CA SER A 293 9.88 11.69 -10.33
C SER A 293 9.72 13.14 -9.86
N LYS A 294 9.10 14.02 -10.64
CA LYS A 294 8.96 15.46 -10.32
C LYS A 294 7.72 15.77 -9.49
N ASP A 295 6.57 15.34 -9.96
CA ASP A 295 5.27 15.77 -9.42
C ASP A 295 4.69 14.81 -8.38
N GLY A 296 5.19 13.58 -8.33
CA GLY A 296 4.85 12.61 -7.28
C GLY A 296 5.94 12.55 -6.21
N TYR A 297 7.04 11.87 -6.52
CA TYR A 297 8.12 11.58 -5.58
C TYR A 297 8.78 12.83 -5.01
N ALA A 298 9.30 13.73 -5.85
CA ALA A 298 10.03 14.91 -5.37
C ALA A 298 9.17 15.83 -4.51
N LYS A 299 7.90 15.98 -4.84
CA LYS A 299 6.94 16.73 -4.01
C LYS A 299 6.69 16.07 -2.66
N ALA A 300 6.53 14.74 -2.64
CA ALA A 300 6.19 13.99 -1.43
C ALA A 300 7.32 13.96 -0.39
N ILE A 301 8.57 14.20 -0.79
CA ILE A 301 9.71 14.15 0.14
C ILE A 301 10.10 15.50 0.73
N VAL A 302 9.74 16.62 0.08
CA VAL A 302 10.18 17.95 0.53
C VAL A 302 9.52 18.37 1.84
N GLY A 303 10.34 18.59 2.86
CA GLY A 303 9.89 19.01 4.19
C GLY A 303 9.18 17.93 5.01
N LEU A 304 9.13 16.68 4.52
CA LEU A 304 8.41 15.60 5.19
C LEU A 304 8.99 15.28 6.56
N THR A 305 10.28 15.00 6.62
CA THR A 305 10.92 14.59 7.89
C THR A 305 10.99 15.71 8.90
N GLU A 306 11.19 16.94 8.45
CA GLU A 306 11.22 18.14 9.30
C GLU A 306 9.85 18.39 9.95
N THR A 307 8.78 18.10 9.21
CA THR A 307 7.41 18.30 9.69
C THR A 307 6.91 17.13 10.53
N ALA A 308 7.27 15.89 10.17
CA ALA A 308 6.86 14.67 10.88
C ALA A 308 7.47 14.56 12.28
N GLY A 309 8.68 15.10 12.47
CA GLY A 309 9.41 15.01 13.73
C GLY A 309 9.62 13.56 14.19
N ASP A 310 9.60 13.34 15.50
CA ASP A 310 9.86 12.03 16.11
C ASP A 310 8.76 10.99 15.91
N ASN A 311 7.60 11.37 15.34
CA ASN A 311 6.53 10.44 15.04
C ASN A 311 6.79 9.57 13.81
N LEU A 312 7.83 9.88 13.04
CA LEU A 312 8.40 9.03 12.01
C LEU A 312 9.67 8.37 12.54
N GLU A 313 9.59 7.07 12.85
CA GLU A 313 10.71 6.37 13.50
C GLU A 313 11.82 6.06 12.50
N ASN A 314 11.47 5.56 11.31
CA ASN A 314 12.45 5.22 10.27
C ASN A 314 11.98 5.71 8.91
N TYR A 315 12.86 6.39 8.20
CA TYR A 315 12.60 6.94 6.88
C TYR A 315 13.67 6.50 5.88
N TYR A 316 13.23 5.86 4.81
CA TYR A 316 14.09 5.45 3.70
C TYR A 316 13.66 6.17 2.43
N GLN A 317 14.54 6.97 1.90
CA GLN A 317 14.40 7.66 0.63
C GLN A 317 15.40 7.08 -0.36
N VAL A 318 14.91 6.40 -1.40
CA VAL A 318 15.74 5.62 -2.31
C VAL A 318 15.50 6.08 -3.75
N ILE A 319 16.58 6.34 -4.47
CA ILE A 319 16.57 6.62 -5.91
C ILE A 319 17.13 5.40 -6.63
N ILE A 320 16.45 4.94 -7.66
CA ILE A 320 16.94 3.93 -8.60
C ILE A 320 17.52 4.66 -9.80
N LYS A 321 18.84 4.58 -9.96
CA LYS A 321 19.54 5.27 -11.05
C LYS A 321 19.12 4.71 -12.40
N ASP A 322 18.89 5.61 -13.36
CA ASP A 322 18.38 5.31 -14.70
C ASP A 322 17.03 4.55 -14.71
N GLY A 323 16.39 4.39 -13.54
CA GLY A 323 15.09 3.73 -13.40
C GLY A 323 13.97 4.57 -14.02
N VAL A 324 13.07 3.89 -14.73
CA VAL A 324 11.86 4.48 -15.32
C VAL A 324 10.61 4.05 -14.57
N HIS A 325 9.42 4.37 -15.07
CA HIS A 325 8.14 4.00 -14.44
C HIS A 325 7.76 2.54 -14.75
N ASP A 326 8.50 1.60 -14.16
CA ASP A 326 8.36 0.17 -14.48
C ASP A 326 8.64 -0.78 -13.30
N PHE A 327 8.46 -2.06 -13.55
CA PHE A 327 8.67 -3.13 -12.57
C PHE A 327 10.13 -3.33 -12.16
N ASN A 328 11.12 -2.81 -12.87
CA ASN A 328 12.48 -2.82 -12.36
C ASN A 328 12.57 -1.96 -11.09
N VAL A 329 12.01 -0.75 -11.12
CA VAL A 329 11.93 0.13 -9.95
C VAL A 329 11.03 -0.49 -8.86
N TRP A 330 9.86 -1.01 -9.23
CA TRP A 330 8.88 -1.48 -8.26
C TRP A 330 9.28 -2.80 -7.59
N ASN A 331 9.89 -3.74 -8.32
CA ASN A 331 10.47 -4.96 -7.72
C ASN A 331 11.57 -4.62 -6.70
N ASN A 332 12.44 -3.65 -7.01
CA ASN A 332 13.44 -3.13 -6.07
C ASN A 332 12.77 -2.49 -4.84
N GLY A 333 11.69 -1.74 -5.06
CA GLY A 333 10.88 -1.16 -3.99
C GLY A 333 10.34 -2.22 -3.04
N ALA A 334 9.63 -3.22 -3.57
CA ALA A 334 9.03 -4.30 -2.79
C ALA A 334 10.07 -5.14 -2.04
N TYR A 335 11.19 -5.49 -2.71
CA TYR A 335 12.32 -6.23 -2.14
C TYR A 335 12.92 -5.54 -0.92
N ASN A 336 13.20 -4.25 -1.02
CA ASN A 336 13.80 -3.51 0.08
C ASN A 336 12.78 -3.22 1.19
N PHE A 337 11.57 -2.83 0.82
CA PHE A 337 10.52 -2.50 1.78
C PHE A 337 10.21 -3.69 2.71
N VAL A 338 9.94 -4.87 2.15
CA VAL A 338 9.59 -6.05 2.97
C VAL A 338 10.71 -6.47 3.91
N ARG A 339 11.97 -6.29 3.53
CA ARG A 339 13.15 -6.57 4.37
C ARG A 339 13.27 -5.64 5.57
N LEU A 340 12.68 -4.45 5.48
CA LEU A 340 12.69 -3.43 6.53
C LEU A 340 11.45 -3.53 7.44
N CYS A 341 10.36 -4.16 7.00
CA CYS A 341 9.14 -4.32 7.78
C CYS A 341 9.30 -5.31 8.93
N PHE A 342 8.42 -5.20 9.92
CA PHE A 342 8.25 -6.15 11.03
C PHE A 342 9.51 -6.36 11.88
N ARG A 343 10.38 -5.37 11.94
CA ARG A 343 11.65 -5.41 12.66
C ARG A 343 11.76 -4.25 13.65
N LYS A 344 12.40 -4.51 14.77
CA LYS A 344 12.91 -3.44 15.61
C LYS A 344 14.20 -2.93 14.98
N MET A 345 14.15 -1.71 14.44
CA MET A 345 15.32 -1.05 13.87
C MET A 345 16.00 -0.20 14.93
N GLU A 346 17.33 -0.23 14.99
CA GLU A 346 18.11 0.59 15.89
C GLU A 346 18.55 1.87 15.18
N GLY A 347 17.92 2.98 15.52
CA GLY A 347 18.52 4.32 15.37
C GLY A 347 18.65 4.88 13.96
N VAL A 348 17.82 4.50 12.99
CA VAL A 348 17.86 5.11 11.65
C VAL A 348 16.71 6.07 11.45
N ASN A 349 16.88 7.31 11.86
CA ASN A 349 15.84 8.32 11.65
C ASN A 349 15.70 8.75 10.19
N LYS A 350 16.78 8.78 9.40
CA LYS A 350 16.75 9.15 7.98
C LYS A 350 17.84 8.44 7.19
N TYR A 351 17.46 7.71 6.15
CA TYR A 351 18.38 7.03 5.24
C TYR A 351 18.09 7.45 3.79
N VAL A 352 19.06 8.03 3.13
CA VAL A 352 18.96 8.45 1.72
C VAL A 352 20.00 7.71 0.91
N LYS A 353 19.58 7.02 -0.15
CA LYS A 353 20.48 6.24 -1.00
C LYS A 353 20.08 6.29 -2.46
N ILE A 354 21.11 6.25 -3.32
CA ILE A 354 20.98 5.97 -4.75
C ILE A 354 21.50 4.54 -4.95
N ILE A 355 20.75 3.71 -5.65
CA ILE A 355 21.16 2.36 -6.03
C ILE A 355 21.13 2.23 -7.55
N GLU A 356 22.00 1.38 -8.10
CA GLU A 356 21.98 1.06 -9.52
C GLU A 356 20.70 0.29 -9.89
N SER A 357 20.21 0.49 -11.11
CA SER A 357 18.99 -0.16 -11.64
C SER A 357 19.17 -1.65 -11.89
#